data_dfe049e257780286d0d9bb0625f2be8e
#
_entry.id   dfe049e257780286d0d9bb0625f2be8e
#
_cell.length_a   1.000
_cell.length_b   1.000
_cell.length_c   1.000
_cell.angle_alpha   90.00
_cell.angle_beta   90.00
_cell.angle_gamma   90.00
#
_symmetry.space_group_name_H-M   'P 1'
#
loop_
_entity.id
_entity.type
_entity.pdbx_description
1 polymer ?
#
loop_
_entity_poly.entity_id
_entity_poly.type
_entity_poly.pdbx_seq_one_letter_code
_entity_poly.pdbx_strand_id
1 'polypeptide(L)'
;MDHSRRRWLLQAGSLAAFGAPPATWAQSAAQGWPKKPVRIIVPNVPGGALDILARMLEAELGKTWNQPIIVEFKPGAGTLTGTDYVAKSAPDGYTLGILAIGVLGIQPALRKDMPFDTLRDLSGTMLVVGNILLSASPSLPVNDLAGLIAYGKANKGKLSYATAGAGSSMHLAGEKLNLLTGMEMVHIPYKGAGGAYGDVFDGRVQLLLDPLFSSMPHVKSGRLKPIAVMGMTRDPSAPNIPAAGETFADFDFSSNLGIGLPRATPPEIIAKINADVNHAIRSETLAPRLKEMGLTVTGSTPEQFDAHMRKSLKQFADIVKAAKLSID
;
A
#
# COMPACT_ATOMS: atom_id res chain seq x y z
N MET A 1 22.08 -86.68 -9.49
CA MET A 1 23.13 -85.69 -9.27
C MET A 1 22.87 -84.62 -10.30
N ASP A 2 22.43 -83.47 -10.17
CA ASP A 2 21.89 -82.63 -9.12
C ASP A 2 21.04 -81.55 -9.87
N HIS A 3 19.71 -81.59 -9.66
CA HIS A 3 18.76 -80.74 -10.39
C HIS A 3 18.32 -79.48 -9.59
N SER A 4 19.22 -78.87 -8.81
CA SER A 4 18.82 -77.88 -7.82
C SER A 4 19.32 -76.44 -8.07
N ARG A 5 19.79 -76.08 -9.28
CA ARG A 5 20.41 -74.72 -9.53
C ARG A 5 19.73 -73.87 -10.61
N ARG A 6 18.49 -74.15 -11.01
CA ARG A 6 17.82 -73.37 -12.08
C ARG A 6 16.52 -72.65 -11.68
N ARG A 7 16.28 -72.38 -10.40
CA ARG A 7 14.98 -71.76 -9.94
C ARG A 7 15.08 -70.44 -9.21
N TRP A 8 16.20 -69.70 -9.27
CA TRP A 8 16.38 -68.44 -8.51
C TRP A 8 16.59 -67.18 -9.36
N LEU A 9 16.18 -67.10 -10.64
CA LEU A 9 16.42 -65.95 -11.49
C LEU A 9 15.15 -65.38 -12.16
N LEU A 10 13.98 -65.55 -11.62
CA LEU A 10 12.73 -64.98 -12.20
C LEU A 10 11.82 -64.26 -11.18
N GLN A 11 12.36 -63.62 -10.12
CA GLN A 11 11.58 -62.80 -9.20
C GLN A 11 12.30 -61.52 -8.80
N ALA A 12 12.84 -60.75 -9.76
CA ALA A 12 13.38 -59.43 -9.51
C ALA A 12 13.04 -58.49 -10.68
N GLY A 13 11.76 -58.19 -10.86
CA GLY A 13 11.32 -57.34 -11.96
C GLY A 13 9.91 -56.80 -11.83
N SER A 14 9.50 -56.32 -10.63
CA SER A 14 8.18 -55.67 -10.50
C SER A 14 8.12 -54.73 -9.28
N LEU A 15 9.01 -53.75 -9.18
CA LEU A 15 8.90 -52.70 -8.18
C LEU A 15 9.67 -51.45 -8.68
N ALA A 16 9.03 -50.64 -9.51
CA ALA A 16 9.40 -49.21 -9.66
C ALA A 16 8.46 -48.55 -10.67
N ALA A 17 7.18 -48.42 -10.32
CA ALA A 17 6.29 -47.49 -11.00
C ALA A 17 5.36 -46.84 -9.97
N PHE A 18 5.94 -46.28 -8.91
CA PHE A 18 5.23 -45.25 -8.18
C PHE A 18 5.44 -43.95 -8.97
N GLY A 19 4.47 -43.72 -9.87
CA GLY A 19 4.40 -42.50 -10.67
C GLY A 19 4.41 -41.27 -9.78
N ALA A 20 5.33 -40.39 -10.04
CA ALA A 20 5.23 -38.99 -9.59
C ALA A 20 3.84 -38.48 -10.01
N PRO A 21 3.10 -37.78 -9.14
CA PRO A 21 1.83 -37.18 -9.55
C PRO A 21 2.11 -36.24 -10.73
N PRO A 22 1.30 -36.29 -11.79
CA PRO A 22 1.54 -35.48 -12.96
C PRO A 22 1.47 -34.00 -12.58
N ALA A 23 2.53 -33.26 -12.84
CA ALA A 23 2.63 -31.80 -12.73
C ALA A 23 1.61 -31.04 -13.64
N THR A 24 0.75 -31.77 -14.34
CA THR A 24 -0.23 -31.26 -15.30
C THR A 24 -1.50 -30.69 -14.65
N TRP A 25 -1.76 -30.93 -13.37
CA TRP A 25 -2.98 -30.40 -12.73
C TRP A 25 -2.83 -28.95 -12.25
N ALA A 26 -1.61 -28.47 -12.00
CA ALA A 26 -1.35 -27.11 -11.56
C ALA A 26 -1.51 -26.06 -12.68
N GLN A 27 -1.29 -26.43 -13.94
CA GLN A 27 -1.45 -25.52 -15.09
C GLN A 27 -2.90 -25.25 -15.48
N SER A 28 -3.87 -26.05 -15.01
CA SER A 28 -5.26 -25.96 -15.47
C SER A 28 -6.09 -24.83 -14.82
N ALA A 29 -5.76 -24.41 -13.59
CA ALA A 29 -6.56 -23.39 -12.89
C ALA A 29 -6.33 -21.98 -13.44
N ALA A 30 -5.12 -21.66 -13.91
CA ALA A 30 -4.84 -20.37 -14.55
C ALA A 30 -5.31 -20.33 -16.01
N GLN A 31 -5.49 -21.49 -16.67
CA GLN A 31 -6.04 -21.52 -18.03
C GLN A 31 -7.50 -21.07 -18.03
N GLY A 32 -7.72 -19.88 -18.61
CA GLY A 32 -9.05 -19.28 -18.71
C GLY A 32 -9.50 -18.45 -17.49
N TRP A 33 -8.64 -18.20 -16.52
CA TRP A 33 -8.88 -17.17 -15.52
C TRP A 33 -8.47 -15.77 -16.10
N PRO A 34 -9.28 -14.70 -15.87
CA PRO A 34 -10.63 -14.70 -15.29
C PRO A 34 -11.74 -15.00 -16.32
N LYS A 35 -12.84 -15.63 -15.88
CA LYS A 35 -14.06 -15.94 -16.70
C LYS A 35 -15.26 -15.08 -16.30
N LYS A 36 -15.13 -14.25 -15.29
CA LYS A 36 -16.17 -13.34 -14.74
C LYS A 36 -15.52 -12.05 -14.27
N PRO A 37 -16.28 -10.99 -13.97
CA PRO A 37 -15.74 -9.73 -13.46
C PRO A 37 -14.86 -9.94 -12.24
N VAL A 38 -13.74 -9.18 -12.18
CA VAL A 38 -12.83 -9.14 -11.04
C VAL A 38 -13.10 -7.88 -10.22
N ARG A 39 -13.11 -7.99 -8.90
CA ARG A 39 -13.31 -6.84 -8.00
C ARG A 39 -11.99 -6.33 -7.48
N ILE A 40 -11.82 -5.02 -7.48
CA ILE A 40 -10.73 -4.34 -6.77
C ILE A 40 -11.33 -3.56 -5.59
N ILE A 41 -11.02 -3.99 -4.39
CA ILE A 41 -11.43 -3.34 -3.16
C ILE A 41 -10.51 -2.17 -2.86
N VAL A 42 -11.09 -0.98 -2.71
CA VAL A 42 -10.40 0.23 -2.27
C VAL A 42 -10.77 0.46 -0.81
N PRO A 43 -9.80 0.36 0.12
CA PRO A 43 -10.09 0.44 1.56
C PRO A 43 -10.25 1.88 2.10
N ASN A 44 -10.52 2.83 1.22
CA ASN A 44 -10.75 4.26 1.52
C ASN A 44 -12.01 4.74 0.82
N VAL A 45 -12.47 5.97 1.15
CA VAL A 45 -13.49 6.68 0.38
C VAL A 45 -12.95 7.09 -0.99
N PRO A 46 -13.85 7.33 -1.98
CA PRO A 46 -13.44 7.81 -3.31
C PRO A 46 -12.63 9.11 -3.28
N GLY A 47 -11.85 9.37 -4.35
CA GLY A 47 -11.15 10.62 -4.61
C GLY A 47 -9.75 10.73 -3.97
N GLY A 48 -9.26 9.69 -3.27
CA GLY A 48 -7.91 9.66 -2.72
C GLY A 48 -6.94 8.79 -3.53
N ALA A 49 -5.69 8.71 -3.04
CA ALA A 49 -4.59 8.02 -3.70
C ALA A 49 -4.89 6.57 -4.12
N LEU A 50 -5.56 5.81 -3.24
CA LEU A 50 -5.88 4.40 -3.51
C LEU A 50 -6.94 4.25 -4.62
N ASP A 51 -7.91 5.16 -4.70
CA ASP A 51 -8.91 5.19 -5.76
C ASP A 51 -8.27 5.52 -7.11
N ILE A 52 -7.41 6.54 -7.15
CA ILE A 52 -6.68 6.92 -8.36
C ILE A 52 -5.92 5.72 -8.92
N LEU A 53 -5.15 5.02 -8.08
CA LEU A 53 -4.38 3.86 -8.52
C LEU A 53 -5.28 2.68 -8.94
N ALA A 54 -6.38 2.43 -8.21
CA ALA A 54 -7.36 1.41 -8.59
C ALA A 54 -7.96 1.66 -9.98
N ARG A 55 -8.33 2.91 -10.29
CA ARG A 55 -8.87 3.30 -11.61
C ARG A 55 -7.86 3.15 -12.74
N MET A 56 -6.59 3.44 -12.46
CA MET A 56 -5.53 3.22 -13.44
C MET A 56 -5.34 1.74 -13.74
N LEU A 57 -5.36 0.88 -12.73
CA LEU A 57 -5.28 -0.57 -12.89
C LEU A 57 -6.55 -1.15 -13.54
N GLU A 58 -7.75 -0.66 -13.18
CA GLU A 58 -9.02 -1.02 -13.82
C GLU A 58 -8.95 -0.88 -15.33
N ALA A 59 -8.44 0.27 -15.80
CA ALA A 59 -8.35 0.55 -17.23
C ALA A 59 -7.38 -0.37 -17.99
N GLU A 60 -6.23 -0.73 -17.38
CA GLU A 60 -5.23 -1.56 -18.05
C GLU A 60 -5.51 -3.07 -17.91
N LEU A 61 -5.83 -3.52 -16.70
CA LEU A 61 -6.10 -4.94 -16.47
C LEU A 61 -7.41 -5.38 -17.11
N GLY A 62 -8.41 -4.49 -17.23
CA GLY A 62 -9.65 -4.77 -17.93
C GLY A 62 -9.43 -5.15 -19.40
N LYS A 63 -8.49 -4.48 -20.08
CA LYS A 63 -8.05 -4.82 -21.45
C LYS A 63 -7.32 -6.17 -21.47
N THR A 64 -6.35 -6.36 -20.55
CA THR A 64 -5.53 -7.57 -20.48
C THR A 64 -6.38 -8.81 -20.21
N TRP A 65 -7.34 -8.72 -19.31
CA TRP A 65 -8.17 -9.83 -18.87
C TRP A 65 -9.43 -10.03 -19.71
N ASN A 66 -9.76 -9.09 -20.60
CA ASN A 66 -11.01 -9.08 -21.37
C ASN A 66 -12.24 -9.34 -20.49
N GLN A 67 -12.21 -8.81 -19.26
CA GLN A 67 -13.27 -8.91 -18.26
C GLN A 67 -13.44 -7.56 -17.57
N PRO A 68 -14.68 -7.20 -17.20
CA PRO A 68 -14.92 -6.02 -16.40
C PRO A 68 -14.17 -6.07 -15.07
N ILE A 69 -13.59 -4.94 -14.67
CA ILE A 69 -13.08 -4.77 -13.30
C ILE A 69 -14.04 -3.84 -12.59
N ILE A 70 -14.43 -4.22 -11.36
CA ILE A 70 -15.37 -3.47 -10.54
C ILE A 70 -14.63 -2.92 -9.34
N VAL A 71 -14.51 -1.60 -9.25
CA VAL A 71 -13.92 -0.94 -8.09
C VAL A 71 -14.98 -0.74 -7.02
N GLU A 72 -14.78 -1.37 -5.85
CA GLU A 72 -15.66 -1.28 -4.68
C GLU A 72 -14.96 -0.60 -3.51
N PHE A 73 -15.67 0.27 -2.78
CA PHE A 73 -15.12 0.98 -1.63
C PHE A 73 -15.53 0.34 -0.31
N LYS A 74 -14.54 0.02 0.54
CA LYS A 74 -14.76 -0.50 1.90
C LYS A 74 -13.89 0.26 2.90
N PRO A 75 -14.24 1.54 3.18
CA PRO A 75 -13.46 2.40 4.04
C PRO A 75 -13.61 2.06 5.52
N GLY A 76 -12.57 2.34 6.31
CA GLY A 76 -12.63 2.23 7.77
C GLY A 76 -11.33 1.79 8.41
N ALA A 77 -11.18 2.14 9.68
CA ALA A 77 -10.07 1.74 10.56
C ALA A 77 -8.68 1.92 9.95
N GLY A 78 -8.41 3.05 9.26
CA GLY A 78 -7.12 3.30 8.62
C GLY A 78 -6.78 2.29 7.53
N THR A 79 -7.74 1.89 6.70
CA THR A 79 -7.70 0.87 5.64
C THR A 79 -7.89 -0.60 6.10
N LEU A 80 -7.87 -0.89 7.40
CA LEU A 80 -7.99 -2.27 7.89
C LEU A 80 -9.29 -2.94 7.49
N THR A 81 -10.44 -2.20 7.49
CA THR A 81 -11.75 -2.78 7.15
C THR A 81 -11.76 -3.39 5.74
N GLY A 82 -11.28 -2.67 4.74
CA GLY A 82 -11.22 -3.17 3.37
C GLY A 82 -10.15 -4.24 3.18
N THR A 83 -9.02 -4.12 3.85
CA THR A 83 -7.94 -5.11 3.79
C THR A 83 -8.36 -6.43 4.45
N ASP A 84 -9.05 -6.40 5.59
CA ASP A 84 -9.62 -7.58 6.25
C ASP A 84 -10.65 -8.29 5.36
N TYR A 85 -11.51 -7.50 4.69
CA TYR A 85 -12.45 -8.04 3.71
C TYR A 85 -11.73 -8.81 2.58
N VAL A 86 -10.61 -8.28 2.06
CA VAL A 86 -9.80 -8.96 1.05
C VAL A 86 -9.17 -10.22 1.62
N ALA A 87 -8.54 -10.14 2.78
CA ALA A 87 -7.86 -11.27 3.43
C ALA A 87 -8.79 -12.48 3.67
N LYS A 88 -10.08 -12.20 3.96
CA LYS A 88 -11.12 -13.20 4.24
C LYS A 88 -12.00 -13.55 3.04
N SER A 89 -11.75 -12.99 1.87
CA SER A 89 -12.52 -13.29 0.67
C SER A 89 -12.21 -14.68 0.13
N ALA A 90 -13.05 -15.18 -0.80
CA ALA A 90 -12.81 -16.47 -1.45
C ALA A 90 -11.43 -16.46 -2.14
N PRO A 91 -10.61 -17.53 -1.95
CA PRO A 91 -9.27 -17.60 -2.53
C PRO A 91 -9.31 -18.07 -4.00
N ASP A 92 -10.10 -17.40 -4.83
CA ASP A 92 -10.34 -17.72 -6.24
C ASP A 92 -9.75 -16.69 -7.22
N GLY A 93 -9.07 -15.66 -6.69
CA GLY A 93 -8.45 -14.59 -7.48
C GLY A 93 -9.42 -13.50 -7.94
N TYR A 94 -10.73 -13.57 -7.68
CA TYR A 94 -11.72 -12.60 -8.15
C TYR A 94 -11.96 -11.43 -7.18
N THR A 95 -11.28 -11.40 -6.04
CA THR A 95 -11.27 -10.27 -5.12
C THR A 95 -9.84 -9.85 -4.85
N LEU A 96 -9.46 -8.72 -5.38
CA LEU A 96 -8.18 -8.05 -5.14
C LEU A 96 -8.39 -6.84 -4.25
N GLY A 97 -7.35 -6.34 -3.61
CA GLY A 97 -7.43 -5.10 -2.84
C GLY A 97 -6.24 -4.20 -3.09
N ILE A 98 -6.47 -2.91 -3.23
CA ILE A 98 -5.36 -1.94 -3.16
C ILE A 98 -4.87 -1.90 -1.72
N LEU A 99 -3.57 -2.05 -1.52
CA LEU A 99 -2.94 -2.12 -0.22
C LEU A 99 -2.12 -0.87 0.06
N ALA A 100 -2.37 -0.26 1.22
CA ALA A 100 -1.46 0.71 1.81
C ALA A 100 -0.38 -0.06 2.59
N ILE A 101 0.76 -0.29 1.97
CA ILE A 101 1.81 -1.19 2.48
C ILE A 101 2.32 -0.74 3.86
N GLY A 102 2.47 0.58 4.07
CA GLY A 102 2.86 1.11 5.37
C GLY A 102 1.89 0.69 6.49
N VAL A 103 0.59 0.69 6.22
CA VAL A 103 -0.43 0.27 7.20
C VAL A 103 -0.26 -1.19 7.60
N LEU A 104 0.06 -2.06 6.65
CA LEU A 104 0.28 -3.50 6.91
C LEU A 104 1.51 -3.77 7.80
N GLY A 105 2.48 -2.86 7.80
CA GLY A 105 3.64 -2.94 8.68
C GLY A 105 3.44 -2.23 10.03
N ILE A 106 2.71 -1.11 10.03
CA ILE A 106 2.55 -0.23 11.20
C ILE A 106 1.47 -0.74 12.15
N GLN A 107 0.28 -1.08 11.63
CA GLN A 107 -0.88 -1.44 12.44
C GLN A 107 -0.64 -2.64 13.37
N PRO A 108 0.07 -3.71 12.97
CA PRO A 108 0.39 -4.81 13.88
C PRO A 108 1.28 -4.42 15.06
N ALA A 109 2.04 -3.34 14.93
CA ALA A 109 2.86 -2.81 16.04
C ALA A 109 2.06 -1.92 16.99
N LEU A 110 0.98 -1.30 16.52
CA LEU A 110 0.13 -0.39 17.28
C LEU A 110 -1.05 -1.07 17.95
N ARG A 111 -1.52 -2.22 17.41
CA ARG A 111 -2.73 -2.92 17.87
C ARG A 111 -2.40 -4.28 18.44
N LYS A 112 -3.13 -4.65 19.50
CA LYS A 112 -3.07 -6.01 20.07
C LYS A 112 -3.96 -7.00 19.33
N ASP A 113 -5.04 -6.51 18.70
CA ASP A 113 -6.09 -7.27 18.02
C ASP A 113 -6.16 -6.93 16.54
N MET A 114 -5.24 -7.48 15.77
CA MET A 114 -5.32 -7.41 14.31
C MET A 114 -6.35 -8.40 13.78
N PRO A 115 -7.26 -7.97 12.87
CA PRO A 115 -8.31 -8.84 12.33
C PRO A 115 -7.77 -9.91 11.35
N PHE A 116 -6.54 -9.76 10.88
CA PHE A 116 -5.83 -10.69 9.99
C PHE A 116 -4.33 -10.66 10.28
N ASP A 117 -3.60 -11.68 9.84
CA ASP A 117 -2.14 -11.70 9.82
C ASP A 117 -1.64 -11.36 8.42
N THR A 118 -0.83 -10.31 8.31
CA THR A 118 -0.33 -9.80 7.03
C THR A 118 0.41 -10.86 6.21
N LEU A 119 1.23 -11.69 6.85
CA LEU A 119 2.05 -12.68 6.15
C LEU A 119 1.34 -14.02 5.95
N ARG A 120 0.40 -14.38 6.83
CA ARG A 120 -0.36 -15.63 6.74
C ARG A 120 -1.54 -15.52 5.78
N ASP A 121 -2.24 -14.39 5.79
CA ASP A 121 -3.55 -14.26 5.15
C ASP A 121 -3.51 -13.54 3.80
N LEU A 122 -2.44 -12.76 3.51
CA LEU A 122 -2.31 -11.98 2.29
C LEU A 122 -1.09 -12.40 1.45
N SER A 123 -1.27 -12.45 0.15
CA SER A 123 -0.22 -12.39 -0.87
C SER A 123 -0.37 -11.10 -1.66
N GLY A 124 0.70 -10.59 -2.27
CA GLY A 124 0.59 -9.33 -2.99
C GLY A 124 1.76 -9.00 -3.90
N THR A 125 1.64 -7.84 -4.52
CA THR A 125 2.62 -7.22 -5.41
C THR A 125 2.78 -5.76 -4.99
N MET A 126 4.02 -5.32 -4.80
CA MET A 126 4.33 -3.89 -4.72
C MET A 126 3.99 -3.23 -6.06
N LEU A 127 3.42 -2.06 -6.04
CA LEU A 127 3.07 -1.33 -7.27
C LEU A 127 4.00 -0.13 -7.44
N VAL A 128 3.88 0.83 -6.53
CA VAL A 128 4.55 2.11 -6.60
C VAL A 128 4.98 2.60 -5.23
N VAL A 129 6.01 3.43 -5.23
CA VAL A 129 6.44 4.24 -4.08
C VAL A 129 6.35 5.70 -4.48
N GLY A 130 5.83 6.54 -3.59
CA GLY A 130 5.75 7.98 -3.76
C GLY A 130 6.03 8.71 -2.46
N ASN A 131 6.24 10.00 -2.55
CA ASN A 131 6.43 10.85 -1.40
C ASN A 131 5.08 11.24 -0.75
N ILE A 132 5.13 11.59 0.53
CA ILE A 132 4.04 12.21 1.28
C ILE A 132 4.26 13.71 1.25
N LEU A 133 3.20 14.48 0.98
CA LEU A 133 3.20 15.94 1.07
C LEU A 133 2.52 16.38 2.37
N LEU A 134 3.17 17.23 3.13
CA LEU A 134 2.53 18.09 4.10
C LEU A 134 2.04 19.34 3.38
N SER A 135 0.75 19.55 3.39
CA SER A 135 0.11 20.76 2.82
C SER A 135 -0.72 21.49 3.86
N ALA A 136 -0.93 22.77 3.63
CA ALA A 136 -1.74 23.62 4.50
C ALA A 136 -2.97 24.15 3.78
N SER A 137 -4.03 24.43 4.55
CA SER A 137 -5.16 25.24 4.10
C SER A 137 -4.68 26.59 3.57
N PRO A 138 -5.28 27.13 2.51
CA PRO A 138 -4.98 28.50 2.04
C PRO A 138 -5.15 29.58 3.10
N SER A 139 -6.07 29.38 4.06
CA SER A 139 -6.35 30.34 5.14
C SER A 139 -5.27 30.39 6.23
N LEU A 140 -4.44 29.33 6.39
CA LEU A 140 -3.36 29.32 7.39
C LEU A 140 -2.23 30.28 6.96
N PRO A 141 -1.78 31.23 7.80
CA PRO A 141 -0.80 32.25 7.41
C PRO A 141 0.65 31.74 7.47
N VAL A 142 0.92 30.62 6.78
CA VAL A 142 2.24 29.98 6.66
C VAL A 142 2.50 29.59 5.21
N ASN A 143 3.76 29.60 4.76
CA ASN A 143 4.11 29.28 3.37
C ASN A 143 5.24 28.26 3.23
N ASP A 144 5.89 27.90 4.33
CA ASP A 144 7.00 26.94 4.37
C ASP A 144 7.06 26.23 5.72
N LEU A 145 7.96 25.24 5.83
CA LEU A 145 8.10 24.43 7.03
C LEU A 145 8.60 25.26 8.24
N ALA A 146 9.49 26.21 8.04
CA ALA A 146 10.02 27.06 9.11
C ALA A 146 8.92 27.96 9.69
N GLY A 147 8.12 28.60 8.82
CA GLY A 147 6.97 29.41 9.20
C GLY A 147 5.90 28.58 9.90
N LEU A 148 5.64 27.36 9.43
CA LEU A 148 4.71 26.43 10.11
C LEU A 148 5.19 26.07 11.52
N ILE A 149 6.48 25.75 11.69
CA ILE A 149 7.04 25.42 13.00
C ILE A 149 6.95 26.61 13.96
N ALA A 150 7.31 27.82 13.48
CA ALA A 150 7.21 29.03 14.30
C ALA A 150 5.77 29.33 14.72
N TYR A 151 4.83 29.24 13.76
CA TYR A 151 3.41 29.43 14.02
C TYR A 151 2.84 28.37 15.00
N GLY A 152 3.17 27.10 14.79
CA GLY A 152 2.70 26.00 15.64
C GLY A 152 3.22 26.10 17.07
N LYS A 153 4.50 26.48 17.26
CA LYS A 153 5.06 26.75 18.59
C LYS A 153 4.38 27.90 19.32
N ALA A 154 4.00 28.95 18.61
CA ALA A 154 3.26 30.08 19.17
C ALA A 154 1.78 29.75 19.42
N ASN A 155 1.25 28.71 18.82
CA ASN A 155 -0.14 28.26 18.90
C ASN A 155 -0.25 26.78 19.25
N LYS A 156 0.48 26.33 20.26
CA LYS A 156 0.50 24.93 20.71
C LYS A 156 -0.90 24.35 20.91
N GLY A 157 -1.15 23.17 20.38
CA GLY A 157 -2.41 22.44 20.50
C GLY A 157 -3.59 23.04 19.69
N LYS A 158 -3.37 24.15 18.94
CA LYS A 158 -4.44 24.79 18.14
C LYS A 158 -4.42 24.37 16.67
N LEU A 159 -3.34 23.80 16.17
CA LEU A 159 -3.27 23.25 14.82
C LEU A 159 -3.81 21.83 14.82
N SER A 160 -4.57 21.51 13.78
CA SER A 160 -4.96 20.12 13.50
C SER A 160 -4.42 19.69 12.15
N TYR A 161 -4.17 18.39 12.01
CA TYR A 161 -3.74 17.79 10.76
C TYR A 161 -4.58 16.56 10.41
N ALA A 162 -5.00 16.50 9.15
CA ALA A 162 -5.75 15.39 8.59
C ALA A 162 -4.83 14.34 8.00
N THR A 163 -5.25 13.07 8.05
CA THR A 163 -4.63 11.95 7.35
C THR A 163 -5.67 10.99 6.81
N ALA A 164 -5.25 10.00 6.04
CA ALA A 164 -6.12 8.92 5.57
C ALA A 164 -6.57 7.93 6.68
N GLY A 165 -6.13 8.15 7.94
CA GLY A 165 -6.56 7.37 9.09
C GLY A 165 -5.45 7.11 10.11
N ALA A 166 -5.85 6.72 11.32
CA ALA A 166 -4.93 6.38 12.40
C ALA A 166 -4.07 5.16 12.03
N GLY A 167 -2.77 5.20 12.38
CA GLY A 167 -1.80 4.16 12.06
C GLY A 167 -1.38 4.12 10.60
N SER A 168 -1.62 5.17 9.82
CA SER A 168 -1.05 5.34 8.48
C SER A 168 0.38 5.92 8.55
N SER A 169 1.15 5.78 7.46
CA SER A 169 2.47 6.45 7.35
C SER A 169 2.36 7.97 7.51
N MET A 170 1.25 8.56 7.05
CA MET A 170 0.94 9.99 7.19
C MET A 170 0.74 10.37 8.66
N HIS A 171 0.04 9.54 9.44
CA HIS A 171 -0.14 9.73 10.88
C HIS A 171 1.22 9.72 11.59
N LEU A 172 2.05 8.69 11.33
CA LEU A 172 3.37 8.60 11.94
C LEU A 172 4.29 9.77 11.55
N ALA A 173 4.21 10.25 10.31
CA ALA A 173 4.96 11.43 9.87
C ALA A 173 4.53 12.68 10.64
N GLY A 174 3.23 12.88 10.87
CA GLY A 174 2.68 13.97 11.70
C GLY A 174 3.15 13.89 13.15
N GLU A 175 3.09 12.70 13.75
CA GLU A 175 3.55 12.49 15.14
C GLU A 175 5.06 12.67 15.28
N LYS A 176 5.87 12.21 14.32
CA LYS A 176 7.32 12.50 14.32
C LYS A 176 7.59 14.00 14.20
N LEU A 177 6.82 14.70 13.38
CA LEU A 177 6.94 16.16 13.27
C LEU A 177 6.57 16.85 14.60
N ASN A 178 5.49 16.43 15.27
CA ASN A 178 5.12 16.88 16.62
C ASN A 178 6.26 16.68 17.61
N LEU A 179 6.84 15.47 17.64
CA LEU A 179 7.93 15.11 18.56
C LEU A 179 9.16 15.99 18.34
N LEU A 180 9.55 16.22 17.08
CA LEU A 180 10.77 17.01 16.76
C LEU A 180 10.57 18.52 16.95
N THR A 181 9.35 19.00 16.82
CA THR A 181 9.09 20.47 16.83
C THR A 181 8.40 20.96 18.09
N GLY A 182 7.69 20.12 18.81
CA GLY A 182 6.89 20.49 19.98
C GLY A 182 5.67 21.35 19.65
N MET A 183 5.13 21.29 18.43
CA MET A 183 3.93 22.03 18.01
C MET A 183 2.64 21.53 18.66
N GLU A 184 2.60 20.26 19.05
CA GLU A 184 1.43 19.62 19.67
C GLU A 184 0.18 19.67 18.77
N MET A 185 0.34 19.40 17.47
CA MET A 185 -0.76 19.34 16.51
C MET A 185 -1.72 18.19 16.84
N VAL A 186 -3.02 18.42 16.68
CA VAL A 186 -4.06 17.42 16.93
C VAL A 186 -4.33 16.61 15.67
N HIS A 187 -4.19 15.29 15.74
CA HIS A 187 -4.50 14.39 14.63
C HIS A 187 -6.02 14.24 14.43
N ILE A 188 -6.48 14.43 13.19
CA ILE A 188 -7.87 14.21 12.75
C ILE A 188 -7.88 13.07 11.73
N PRO A 189 -8.25 11.84 12.11
CA PRO A 189 -8.28 10.71 11.20
C PRO A 189 -9.52 10.73 10.31
N TYR A 190 -9.32 10.61 8.99
CA TYR A 190 -10.40 10.43 8.00
C TYR A 190 -10.40 8.99 7.46
N LYS A 191 -11.49 8.60 6.78
CA LYS A 191 -11.61 7.31 6.08
C LYS A 191 -10.96 7.36 4.68
N GLY A 192 -9.79 7.99 4.58
CA GLY A 192 -9.09 8.35 3.35
C GLY A 192 -9.02 9.85 3.16
N ALA A 193 -7.92 10.35 2.56
CA ALA A 193 -7.69 11.78 2.38
C ALA A 193 -8.77 12.47 1.52
N GLY A 194 -9.43 11.75 0.61
CA GLY A 194 -10.55 12.26 -0.17
C GLY A 194 -11.68 12.87 0.69
N GLY A 195 -11.89 12.31 1.89
CA GLY A 195 -12.86 12.84 2.85
C GLY A 195 -12.39 14.09 3.61
N ALA A 196 -11.08 14.36 3.64
CA ALA A 196 -10.49 15.48 4.37
C ALA A 196 -10.42 16.77 3.54
N TYR A 197 -10.36 16.66 2.21
CA TYR A 197 -10.10 17.81 1.36
C TYR A 197 -11.04 19.00 1.60
N GLY A 198 -12.34 18.75 1.71
CA GLY A 198 -13.32 19.81 1.96
C GLY A 198 -13.02 20.59 3.25
N ASP A 199 -12.74 19.88 4.34
CA ASP A 199 -12.45 20.48 5.64
C ASP A 199 -11.13 21.26 5.64
N VAL A 200 -10.13 20.80 4.86
CA VAL A 200 -8.85 21.50 4.74
C VAL A 200 -8.99 22.72 3.84
N PHE A 201 -9.72 22.64 2.72
CA PHE A 201 -9.97 23.79 1.84
C PHE A 201 -10.66 24.94 2.57
N ASP A 202 -11.63 24.59 3.42
CA ASP A 202 -12.41 25.57 4.22
C ASP A 202 -11.68 26.01 5.49
N GLY A 203 -10.49 25.44 5.80
CA GLY A 203 -9.71 25.79 6.99
C GLY A 203 -10.25 25.22 8.31
N ARG A 204 -11.25 24.32 8.27
CA ARG A 204 -11.71 23.61 9.47
C ARG A 204 -10.63 22.70 10.04
N VAL A 205 -9.81 22.11 9.17
CA VAL A 205 -8.55 21.43 9.51
C VAL A 205 -7.43 22.17 8.80
N GLN A 206 -6.37 22.52 9.53
CA GLN A 206 -5.33 23.43 9.02
C GLN A 206 -4.32 22.75 8.11
N LEU A 207 -4.03 21.48 8.34
CA LEU A 207 -2.96 20.75 7.66
C LEU A 207 -3.47 19.41 7.12
N LEU A 208 -2.83 18.93 6.06
CA LEU A 208 -3.08 17.61 5.49
C LEU A 208 -1.75 16.91 5.19
N LEU A 209 -1.61 15.68 5.63
CA LEU A 209 -0.58 14.76 5.16
C LEU A 209 -1.24 13.73 4.23
N ASP A 210 -0.82 13.73 2.97
CA ASP A 210 -1.36 12.83 1.93
C ASP A 210 -0.29 12.53 0.89
N PRO A 211 -0.40 11.44 0.10
CA PRO A 211 0.52 11.22 -1.01
C PRO A 211 0.61 12.43 -1.93
N LEU A 212 1.85 12.78 -2.32
CA LEU A 212 2.14 13.96 -3.14
C LEU A 212 1.27 13.99 -4.41
N PHE A 213 1.17 12.86 -5.12
CA PHE A 213 0.46 12.78 -6.39
C PHE A 213 -1.05 13.07 -6.30
N SER A 214 -1.69 12.70 -5.19
CA SER A 214 -3.12 12.97 -4.96
C SER A 214 -3.37 14.42 -4.52
N SER A 215 -2.40 15.04 -3.84
CA SER A 215 -2.48 16.44 -3.39
C SER A 215 -2.12 17.46 -4.47
N MET A 216 -1.22 17.12 -5.42
CA MET A 216 -0.70 18.07 -6.42
C MET A 216 -1.76 18.75 -7.30
N PRO A 217 -2.85 18.10 -7.75
CA PRO A 217 -3.93 18.80 -8.46
C PRO A 217 -4.56 19.93 -7.63
N HIS A 218 -4.67 19.74 -6.32
CA HIS A 218 -5.21 20.73 -5.40
C HIS A 218 -4.20 21.86 -5.10
N VAL A 219 -2.92 21.53 -5.07
CA VAL A 219 -1.83 22.55 -5.00
C VAL A 219 -1.83 23.40 -6.26
N LYS A 220 -1.87 22.78 -7.45
CA LYS A 220 -1.92 23.49 -8.74
C LYS A 220 -3.13 24.40 -8.90
N SER A 221 -4.27 24.01 -8.32
CA SER A 221 -5.50 24.82 -8.32
C SER A 221 -5.57 25.87 -7.18
N GLY A 222 -4.53 25.99 -6.35
CA GLY A 222 -4.47 26.95 -5.24
C GLY A 222 -5.35 26.57 -4.03
N ARG A 223 -5.96 25.39 -4.01
CA ARG A 223 -6.79 24.92 -2.90
C ARG A 223 -6.00 24.31 -1.74
N LEU A 224 -4.72 24.02 -1.96
CA LEU A 224 -3.77 23.63 -0.93
C LEU A 224 -2.46 24.42 -1.12
N LYS A 225 -1.81 24.78 -0.02
CA LYS A 225 -0.45 25.31 -0.01
C LYS A 225 0.54 24.17 0.29
N PRO A 226 1.52 23.87 -0.58
CA PRO A 226 2.53 22.89 -0.28
C PRO A 226 3.50 23.45 0.77
N ILE A 227 3.81 22.66 1.80
CA ILE A 227 4.72 23.05 2.88
C ILE A 227 6.04 22.27 2.78
N ALA A 228 6.00 20.95 2.76
CA ALA A 228 7.19 20.12 2.63
C ALA A 228 6.84 18.71 2.14
N VAL A 229 7.74 18.11 1.39
CA VAL A 229 7.79 16.66 1.15
C VAL A 229 8.34 15.98 2.39
N MET A 230 7.66 14.94 2.89
CA MET A 230 8.01 14.24 4.12
C MET A 230 9.08 13.15 3.90
N GLY A 231 10.08 13.45 3.10
CA GLY A 231 11.20 12.59 2.71
C GLY A 231 12.55 13.24 2.97
N MET A 232 13.63 12.49 2.73
CA MET A 232 15.02 12.95 2.88
C MET A 232 15.42 13.99 1.82
N THR A 233 14.85 13.84 0.60
CA THR A 233 15.15 14.69 -0.56
C THR A 233 13.88 15.21 -1.20
N ARG A 234 14.00 16.28 -1.97
CA ARG A 234 12.87 16.80 -2.77
C ARG A 234 12.40 15.78 -3.79
N ASP A 235 11.12 15.82 -4.09
CA ASP A 235 10.55 15.01 -5.14
C ASP A 235 10.91 15.56 -6.53
N PRO A 236 11.44 14.75 -7.46
CA PRO A 236 11.77 15.23 -8.81
C PRO A 236 10.59 15.79 -9.60
N SER A 237 9.34 15.36 -9.30
CA SER A 237 8.12 15.90 -9.93
C SER A 237 7.67 17.24 -9.30
N ALA A 238 8.24 17.62 -8.15
CA ALA A 238 7.92 18.85 -7.41
C ALA A 238 9.19 19.50 -6.80
N PRO A 239 10.21 19.83 -7.60
CA PRO A 239 11.55 20.23 -7.11
C PRO A 239 11.54 21.54 -6.32
N ASN A 240 10.49 22.34 -6.45
CA ASN A 240 10.34 23.60 -5.71
C ASN A 240 9.78 23.43 -4.30
N ILE A 241 9.29 22.22 -3.94
CA ILE A 241 8.81 21.94 -2.58
C ILE A 241 9.98 21.39 -1.76
N PRO A 242 10.34 22.02 -0.63
CA PRO A 242 11.46 21.55 0.19
C PRO A 242 11.15 20.18 0.82
N ALA A 243 12.19 19.41 1.13
CA ALA A 243 12.06 18.18 1.86
C ALA A 243 12.23 18.41 3.37
N ALA A 244 11.49 17.66 4.18
CA ALA A 244 11.65 17.69 5.64
C ALA A 244 13.06 17.25 6.07
N GLY A 245 13.71 16.37 5.29
CA GLY A 245 15.11 15.96 5.48
C GLY A 245 16.13 17.08 5.33
N GLU A 246 15.79 18.20 4.68
CA GLU A 246 16.64 19.40 4.64
C GLU A 246 16.69 20.11 6.02
N THR A 247 15.71 19.85 6.89
CA THR A 247 15.60 20.44 8.24
C THR A 247 15.89 19.42 9.34
N PHE A 248 15.45 18.17 9.16
CA PHE A 248 15.54 17.11 10.17
C PHE A 248 16.30 15.91 9.64
N ALA A 249 17.35 15.49 10.33
CA ALA A 249 18.01 14.22 10.03
C ALA A 249 17.04 13.04 10.19
N ASP A 250 17.18 12.02 9.34
CA ASP A 250 16.41 10.76 9.38
C ASP A 250 14.87 10.94 9.26
N PHE A 251 14.41 12.02 8.63
CA PHE A 251 13.00 12.22 8.36
C PHE A 251 12.62 11.65 7.00
N ASP A 252 12.33 10.36 6.98
CA ASP A 252 12.01 9.64 5.75
C ASP A 252 10.69 8.86 5.89
N PHE A 253 9.63 9.39 5.25
CA PHE A 253 8.32 8.76 5.15
C PHE A 253 7.87 8.72 3.70
N SER A 254 7.57 7.52 3.24
CA SER A 254 7.07 7.27 1.90
C SER A 254 5.68 6.64 1.92
N SER A 255 4.95 6.83 0.83
CA SER A 255 3.69 6.16 0.54
C SER A 255 3.98 4.97 -0.37
N ASN A 256 3.97 3.77 0.19
CA ASN A 256 4.14 2.52 -0.53
C ASN A 256 2.76 1.91 -0.80
N LEU A 257 2.43 1.70 -2.07
CA LEU A 257 1.16 1.14 -2.50
C LEU A 257 1.36 -0.20 -3.22
N GLY A 258 0.46 -1.12 -2.98
CA GLY A 258 0.47 -2.46 -3.57
C GLY A 258 -0.93 -2.92 -3.94
N ILE A 259 -1.00 -4.13 -4.47
CA ILE A 259 -2.24 -4.88 -4.66
C ILE A 259 -2.07 -6.25 -4.02
N GLY A 260 -3.12 -6.77 -3.43
CA GLY A 260 -3.08 -8.07 -2.76
C GLY A 260 -4.37 -8.84 -2.89
N LEU A 261 -4.29 -10.09 -2.47
CA LEU A 261 -5.36 -11.09 -2.54
C LEU A 261 -5.16 -12.12 -1.42
N PRO A 262 -6.15 -12.98 -1.13
CA PRO A 262 -5.98 -14.03 -0.13
C PRO A 262 -4.81 -14.95 -0.46
N ARG A 263 -3.97 -15.23 0.51
CA ARG A 263 -2.78 -16.09 0.32
C ARG A 263 -3.13 -17.53 -0.08
N ALA A 264 -4.30 -18.03 0.33
CA ALA A 264 -4.77 -19.36 -0.02
C ALA A 264 -5.22 -19.50 -1.49
N THR A 265 -5.16 -18.42 -2.30
CA THR A 265 -5.43 -18.49 -3.75
C THR A 265 -4.44 -19.43 -4.42
N PRO A 266 -4.87 -20.25 -5.41
CA PRO A 266 -3.97 -21.16 -6.12
C PRO A 266 -2.72 -20.45 -6.64
N PRO A 267 -1.52 -21.03 -6.45
CA PRO A 267 -0.25 -20.37 -6.80
C PRO A 267 -0.16 -19.91 -8.26
N GLU A 268 -0.74 -20.65 -9.19
CA GLU A 268 -0.76 -20.31 -10.61
C GLU A 268 -1.64 -19.08 -10.91
N ILE A 269 -2.71 -18.87 -10.15
CA ILE A 269 -3.55 -17.66 -10.25
C ILE A 269 -2.80 -16.48 -9.65
N ILE A 270 -2.14 -16.64 -8.49
CA ILE A 270 -1.28 -15.61 -7.90
C ILE A 270 -0.19 -15.19 -8.89
N ALA A 271 0.52 -16.16 -9.48
CA ALA A 271 1.57 -15.89 -10.44
C ALA A 271 1.08 -15.14 -11.68
N LYS A 272 -0.10 -15.54 -12.21
CA LYS A 272 -0.72 -14.84 -13.34
C LYS A 272 -1.10 -13.39 -12.98
N ILE A 273 -1.79 -13.19 -11.87
CA ILE A 273 -2.17 -11.83 -11.39
C ILE A 273 -0.92 -10.99 -11.20
N ASN A 274 0.12 -11.54 -10.55
CA ASN A 274 1.39 -10.85 -10.33
C ASN A 274 2.05 -10.44 -11.65
N ALA A 275 2.14 -11.34 -12.62
CA ALA A 275 2.71 -11.06 -13.94
C ALA A 275 1.92 -9.95 -14.66
N ASP A 276 0.60 -10.07 -14.73
CA ASP A 276 -0.28 -9.13 -15.43
C ASP A 276 -0.24 -7.73 -14.76
N VAL A 277 -0.25 -7.66 -13.44
CA VAL A 277 -0.13 -6.42 -12.69
C VAL A 277 1.24 -5.75 -12.91
N ASN A 278 2.33 -6.53 -12.84
CA ASN A 278 3.67 -6.02 -13.13
C ASN A 278 3.82 -5.53 -14.56
N HIS A 279 3.16 -6.19 -15.52
CA HIS A 279 3.08 -5.74 -16.91
C HIS A 279 2.29 -4.43 -17.00
N ALA A 280 1.11 -4.35 -16.39
CA ALA A 280 0.24 -3.18 -16.43
C ALA A 280 0.93 -1.91 -15.91
N ILE A 281 1.59 -1.95 -14.75
CA ILE A 281 2.28 -0.77 -14.18
C ILE A 281 3.51 -0.34 -14.98
N ARG A 282 4.04 -1.20 -15.85
CA ARG A 282 5.16 -0.90 -16.76
C ARG A 282 4.73 -0.68 -18.19
N SER A 283 3.43 -0.68 -18.49
CA SER A 283 2.91 -0.46 -19.84
C SER A 283 3.29 0.93 -20.36
N GLU A 284 3.34 1.08 -21.68
CA GLU A 284 3.57 2.38 -22.34
C GLU A 284 2.50 3.43 -21.95
N THR A 285 1.32 2.98 -21.54
CA THR A 285 0.22 3.83 -21.11
C THR A 285 0.38 4.29 -19.65
N LEU A 286 0.71 3.35 -18.72
CA LEU A 286 0.71 3.65 -17.28
C LEU A 286 2.05 4.17 -16.77
N ALA A 287 3.16 3.61 -17.19
CA ALA A 287 4.47 3.98 -16.63
C ALA A 287 4.80 5.47 -16.79
N PRO A 288 4.58 6.14 -17.94
CA PRO A 288 4.78 7.59 -18.06
C PRO A 288 3.88 8.38 -17.12
N ARG A 289 2.60 8.02 -17.02
CA ARG A 289 1.63 8.70 -16.14
C ARG A 289 2.02 8.58 -14.66
N LEU A 290 2.42 7.39 -14.21
CA LEU A 290 2.90 7.17 -12.85
C LEU A 290 4.14 8.04 -12.56
N LYS A 291 5.09 8.10 -13.50
CA LYS A 291 6.29 8.96 -13.40
C LYS A 291 5.93 10.44 -13.33
N GLU A 292 5.02 10.93 -14.19
CA GLU A 292 4.55 12.33 -14.16
C GLU A 292 3.87 12.70 -12.84
N MET A 293 3.27 11.72 -12.18
CA MET A 293 2.68 11.86 -10.85
C MET A 293 3.74 11.81 -9.72
N GLY A 294 5.02 11.65 -10.01
CA GLY A 294 6.08 11.50 -9.01
C GLY A 294 6.12 10.12 -8.36
N LEU A 295 5.53 9.11 -8.99
CA LEU A 295 5.53 7.75 -8.49
C LEU A 295 6.66 6.94 -9.12
N THR A 296 7.42 6.25 -8.29
CA THR A 296 8.40 5.27 -8.73
C THR A 296 7.73 3.91 -8.84
N VAL A 297 7.71 3.36 -10.07
CA VAL A 297 7.23 2.00 -10.31
C VAL A 297 8.23 1.01 -9.73
N THR A 298 7.79 0.22 -8.76
CA THR A 298 8.62 -0.82 -8.15
C THR A 298 8.29 -2.20 -8.74
N GLY A 299 7.05 -2.59 -8.70
CA GLY A 299 6.67 -3.97 -8.94
C GLY A 299 7.32 -4.91 -7.91
N SER A 300 6.91 -6.16 -7.91
CA SER A 300 7.62 -7.21 -7.14
C SER A 300 7.09 -8.59 -7.51
N THR A 301 7.86 -9.65 -7.19
CA THR A 301 7.29 -10.98 -7.06
C THR A 301 6.54 -11.12 -5.73
N PRO A 302 5.69 -12.16 -5.53
CA PRO A 302 5.07 -12.43 -4.24
C PRO A 302 6.09 -12.65 -3.11
N GLU A 303 7.23 -13.28 -3.38
CA GLU A 303 8.30 -13.51 -2.41
C GLU A 303 9.01 -12.21 -2.02
N GLN A 304 9.21 -11.31 -2.98
CA GLN A 304 9.76 -9.97 -2.71
C GLN A 304 8.79 -9.12 -1.89
N PHE A 305 7.47 -9.23 -2.15
CA PHE A 305 6.44 -8.62 -1.33
C PHE A 305 6.53 -9.13 0.11
N ASP A 306 6.59 -10.44 0.32
CA ASP A 306 6.73 -11.06 1.65
C ASP A 306 8.02 -10.59 2.36
N ALA A 307 9.15 -10.55 1.67
CA ALA A 307 10.41 -10.07 2.22
C ALA A 307 10.30 -8.59 2.67
N HIS A 308 9.67 -7.75 1.85
CA HIS A 308 9.40 -6.36 2.19
C HIS A 308 8.51 -6.25 3.42
N MET A 309 7.42 -7.04 3.50
CA MET A 309 6.52 -7.02 4.66
C MET A 309 7.20 -7.47 5.95
N ARG A 310 8.04 -8.53 5.91
CA ARG A 310 8.84 -8.97 7.08
C ARG A 310 9.75 -7.85 7.60
N LYS A 311 10.44 -7.16 6.68
CA LYS A 311 11.30 -6.02 7.02
C LYS A 311 10.48 -4.88 7.63
N SER A 312 9.36 -4.51 7.02
CA SER A 312 8.48 -3.44 7.48
C SER A 312 7.89 -3.72 8.86
N LEU A 313 7.39 -4.93 9.10
CA LEU A 313 6.85 -5.35 10.40
C LEU A 313 7.89 -5.16 11.53
N LYS A 314 9.14 -5.61 11.29
CA LYS A 314 10.22 -5.44 12.26
C LYS A 314 10.56 -3.96 12.47
N GLN A 315 10.77 -3.22 11.39
CA GLN A 315 11.14 -1.80 11.45
C GLN A 315 10.10 -0.97 12.20
N PHE A 316 8.82 -1.15 11.91
CA PHE A 316 7.77 -0.38 12.56
C PHE A 316 7.52 -0.82 14.01
N ALA A 317 7.72 -2.09 14.35
CA ALA A 317 7.69 -2.52 15.75
C ALA A 317 8.75 -1.80 16.59
N ASP A 318 9.97 -1.67 16.04
CA ASP A 318 11.07 -0.96 16.71
C ASP A 318 10.75 0.55 16.86
N ILE A 319 10.21 1.20 15.82
CA ILE A 319 9.83 2.63 15.83
C ILE A 319 8.70 2.89 16.84
N VAL A 320 7.62 2.11 16.79
CA VAL A 320 6.46 2.26 17.67
C VAL A 320 6.87 2.11 19.15
N LYS A 321 7.72 1.10 19.43
CA LYS A 321 8.25 0.87 20.77
C LYS A 321 9.12 2.03 21.26
N ALA A 322 10.05 2.52 20.41
CA ALA A 322 10.94 3.63 20.75
C ALA A 322 10.18 4.95 20.97
N ALA A 323 9.17 5.22 20.17
CA ALA A 323 8.36 6.44 20.23
C ALA A 323 7.19 6.34 21.25
N LYS A 324 6.99 5.16 21.88
CA LYS A 324 5.87 4.89 22.81
C LYS A 324 4.50 5.26 22.19
N LEU A 325 4.34 5.03 20.88
CA LEU A 325 3.09 5.33 20.19
C LEU A 325 2.03 4.28 20.55
N SER A 326 0.79 4.72 20.72
CA SER A 326 -0.41 3.90 20.88
C SER A 326 -1.54 4.55 20.08
N ILE A 327 -2.48 3.74 19.61
CA ILE A 327 -3.73 4.20 18.98
C ILE A 327 -4.96 3.70 19.74
N ASP A 328 -4.76 3.11 20.90
CA ASP A 328 -5.81 2.69 21.83
C ASP A 328 -6.11 3.80 22.85
#